data_0620d1d2b5f5b0042c6211fa5c29e5f9
#
_entry.id   0620d1d2b5f5b0042c6211fa5c29e5f9
#
_cell.length_a   1.000
_cell.length_b   1.000
_cell.length_c   1.000
_cell.angle_alpha   90.00
_cell.angle_beta   90.00
_cell.angle_gamma   90.00
#
_symmetry.space_group_name_H-M   'P 1'
#
loop_
_entity.id
_entity.type
_entity.pdbx_description
1 polymer ?
#
loop_
_entity_poly.entity_id
_entity_poly.type
_entity_poly.pdbx_seq_one_letter_code
_entity_poly.pdbx_strand_id
1 'polypeptide(L)'
;MVEIKLPTVKTLTCRLADELLQNYSGKYCIESFNPLALRWYKKNRKEIIRGQLSANLTKPVAEGGYFLSFLVKYLLLNFLGKPDFISYCYKDQHNISFLLQKYIYKTPVFAWTVRSSLVFKKQKNYFDSIIFDSFIPAKEY
;
A
#
# COMPACT_ATOMS: atom_id res chain seq x y z
N MET A 1 5.51 -3.71 8.81
CA MET A 1 5.17 -2.80 7.69
C MET A 1 5.05 -1.38 8.19
N VAL A 2 5.55 -0.39 7.46
CA VAL A 2 5.58 1.03 7.87
C VAL A 2 4.83 1.86 6.83
N GLU A 3 3.76 2.53 7.22
CA GLU A 3 3.05 3.47 6.34
C GLU A 3 3.74 4.83 6.36
N ILE A 4 4.15 5.31 5.20
CA ILE A 4 4.72 6.65 5.02
C ILE A 4 3.61 7.61 4.63
N LYS A 5 3.19 8.45 5.57
CA LYS A 5 2.23 9.53 5.31
C LYS A 5 2.97 10.75 4.78
N LEU A 6 2.78 10.99 3.48
CA LEU A 6 3.40 12.11 2.78
C LEU A 6 2.31 13.09 2.34
N PRO A 7 1.98 14.10 3.18
CA PRO A 7 0.88 15.03 2.89
C PRO A 7 1.22 16.00 1.76
N THR A 8 2.50 16.22 1.48
CA THR A 8 2.99 17.19 0.49
C THR A 8 3.86 16.51 -0.56
N VAL A 9 4.33 17.26 -1.54
CA VAL A 9 5.34 16.79 -2.51
C VAL A 9 6.76 16.71 -1.93
N LYS A 10 6.98 17.29 -0.75
CA LYS A 10 8.29 17.28 -0.08
C LYS A 10 8.55 15.92 0.56
N THR A 11 9.67 15.31 0.22
CA THR A 11 10.03 13.96 0.67
C THR A 11 10.79 13.91 2.01
N LEU A 12 10.72 14.97 2.81
CA LEU A 12 11.40 15.04 4.10
C LEU A 12 11.00 13.89 5.04
N THR A 13 9.68 13.57 5.09
CA THR A 13 9.18 12.44 5.89
C THR A 13 9.82 11.12 5.48
N CYS A 14 10.04 10.90 4.18
CA CYS A 14 10.72 9.68 3.71
C CYS A 14 12.15 9.61 4.24
N ARG A 15 12.89 10.73 4.21
CA ARG A 15 14.27 10.79 4.71
C ARG A 15 14.34 10.54 6.21
N LEU A 16 13.51 11.23 6.99
CA LEU A 16 13.49 11.06 8.45
C LEU A 16 13.08 9.64 8.87
N ALA A 17 12.08 9.07 8.20
CA ALA A 17 11.68 7.68 8.44
C ALA A 17 12.80 6.71 8.09
N ASP A 18 13.51 6.93 7.00
CA ASP A 18 14.64 6.10 6.61
C ASP A 18 15.79 6.19 7.62
N GLU A 19 16.16 7.38 8.09
CA GLU A 19 17.19 7.59 9.13
C GLU A 19 16.85 6.81 10.41
N LEU A 20 15.59 6.81 10.84
CA LEU A 20 15.15 6.04 12.01
C LEU A 20 15.22 4.52 11.75
N LEU A 21 14.83 4.09 10.55
CA LEU A 21 14.76 2.67 10.18
C LEU A 21 16.13 2.05 9.89
N GLN A 22 17.18 2.85 9.63
CA GLN A 22 18.56 2.35 9.46
C GLN A 22 19.07 1.59 10.69
N ASN A 23 18.62 1.97 11.89
CA ASN A 23 18.99 1.33 13.14
C ASN A 23 18.09 0.13 13.51
N TYR A 24 17.09 -0.18 12.68
CA TYR A 24 16.19 -1.30 12.92
C TYR A 24 16.75 -2.57 12.29
N SER A 25 17.08 -3.56 13.13
CA SER A 25 17.67 -4.83 12.69
C SER A 25 16.67 -5.85 12.09
N GLY A 26 15.37 -5.59 12.22
CA GLY A 26 14.34 -6.48 11.70
C GLY A 26 14.02 -6.24 10.23
N LYS A 27 13.35 -7.20 9.60
CA LYS A 27 12.83 -7.04 8.23
C LYS A 27 11.62 -6.10 8.24
N TYR A 28 11.56 -5.18 7.29
CA TYR A 28 10.42 -4.29 7.10
C TYR A 28 10.15 -4.01 5.63
N CYS A 29 8.97 -3.55 5.35
CA CYS A 29 8.58 -2.96 4.07
C CYS A 29 7.87 -1.63 4.34
N ILE A 30 7.81 -0.78 3.33
CA ILE A 30 7.07 0.49 3.41
C ILE A 30 5.85 0.46 2.53
N GLU A 31 4.85 1.25 2.88
CA GLU A 31 3.71 1.51 2.01
C GLU A 31 3.28 2.97 2.09
N SER A 32 2.63 3.46 1.07
CA SER A 32 2.09 4.82 1.04
C SER A 32 0.96 4.98 0.02
N PHE A 33 0.02 5.87 0.33
CA PHE A 33 -0.92 6.38 -0.66
C PHE A 33 -0.25 7.30 -1.68
N ASN A 34 0.78 8.04 -1.26
CA ASN A 34 1.45 8.98 -2.13
C ASN A 34 2.57 8.28 -2.93
N PRO A 35 2.43 8.16 -4.27
CA PRO A 35 3.42 7.48 -5.11
C PRO A 35 4.80 8.16 -5.11
N LEU A 36 4.90 9.42 -4.68
CA LEU A 36 6.19 10.10 -4.53
C LEU A 36 7.01 9.53 -3.38
N ALA A 37 6.37 9.00 -2.32
CA ALA A 37 7.07 8.27 -1.27
C ALA A 37 7.74 7.01 -1.85
N LEU A 38 6.98 6.22 -2.61
CA LEU A 38 7.50 5.01 -3.25
C LEU A 38 8.64 5.33 -4.24
N ARG A 39 8.47 6.42 -5.02
CA ARG A 39 9.52 6.91 -5.93
C ARG A 39 10.80 7.28 -5.19
N TRP A 40 10.67 7.92 -4.03
CA TRP A 40 11.81 8.28 -3.19
C TRP A 40 12.58 7.02 -2.73
N TYR A 41 11.88 6.04 -2.15
CA TYR A 41 12.48 4.77 -1.74
C TYR A 41 13.08 4.00 -2.92
N LYS A 42 12.40 3.94 -4.06
CA LYS A 42 12.94 3.33 -5.27
C LYS A 42 14.27 3.95 -5.71
N LYS A 43 14.42 5.25 -5.54
CA LYS A 43 15.65 5.96 -5.93
C LYS A 43 16.77 5.78 -4.91
N ASN A 44 16.46 5.85 -3.62
CA ASN A 44 17.44 5.95 -2.54
C ASN A 44 17.66 4.63 -1.80
N ARG A 45 16.67 3.75 -1.74
CA ARG A 45 16.68 2.48 -0.98
C ARG A 45 16.00 1.38 -1.80
N LYS A 46 16.66 0.94 -2.84
CA LYS A 46 16.10 -0.03 -3.81
C LYS A 46 15.78 -1.39 -3.19
N GLU A 47 16.53 -1.77 -2.16
CA GLU A 47 16.41 -3.03 -1.42
C GLU A 47 15.15 -3.09 -0.54
N ILE A 48 14.54 -1.94 -0.22
CA ILE A 48 13.34 -1.90 0.62
C ILE A 48 12.09 -2.19 -0.22
N ILE A 49 11.37 -3.21 0.18
CA ILE A 49 10.08 -3.60 -0.44
C ILE A 49 9.06 -2.47 -0.25
N ARG A 50 8.35 -2.13 -1.33
CA ARG A 50 7.42 -0.98 -1.40
C ARG A 50 6.03 -1.42 -1.81
N GLY A 51 5.02 -0.98 -1.07
CA GLY A 51 3.62 -1.18 -1.37
C GLY A 51 2.89 0.10 -1.77
N GLN A 52 2.07 0.06 -2.80
CA GLN A 52 1.13 1.15 -3.12
C GLN A 52 -0.17 0.93 -2.38
N LEU A 53 -0.50 1.84 -1.45
CA LEU A 53 -1.81 1.90 -0.83
C LEU A 53 -2.83 2.53 -1.80
N SER A 54 -3.99 1.91 -1.93
CA SER A 54 -5.09 2.45 -2.71
C SER A 54 -6.46 1.97 -2.22
N ALA A 55 -7.48 2.73 -2.60
CA ALA A 55 -8.89 2.48 -2.32
C ALA A 55 -9.76 3.25 -3.31
N ASN A 56 -11.07 3.13 -3.20
CA ASN A 56 -12.02 4.00 -3.89
C ASN A 56 -12.06 5.38 -3.20
N LEU A 57 -11.02 6.17 -3.43
CA LEU A 57 -10.77 7.42 -2.75
C LEU A 57 -11.82 8.47 -3.13
N THR A 58 -12.60 8.91 -2.14
CA THR A 58 -13.59 9.99 -2.27
C THR A 58 -13.09 11.32 -1.73
N LYS A 59 -11.94 11.31 -1.02
CA LYS A 59 -11.30 12.51 -0.44
C LYS A 59 -9.90 12.68 -1.01
N PRO A 60 -9.37 13.90 -1.06
CA PRO A 60 -7.99 14.16 -1.47
C PRO A 60 -6.97 13.40 -0.60
N VAL A 61 -5.99 12.77 -1.24
CA VAL A 61 -4.93 11.99 -0.57
C VAL A 61 -3.79 12.87 -0.06
N ALA A 62 -3.58 14.02 -0.73
CA ALA A 62 -2.51 14.98 -0.45
C ALA A 62 -2.83 16.32 -1.11
N GLU A 63 -1.88 17.23 -1.13
CA GLU A 63 -1.97 18.53 -1.82
C GLU A 63 -2.33 18.43 -3.32
N GLY A 64 -2.18 17.26 -3.93
CA GLY A 64 -2.59 16.99 -5.32
C GLY A 64 -4.11 16.94 -5.56
N GLY A 65 -4.92 17.11 -4.51
CA GLY A 65 -6.37 17.19 -4.60
C GLY A 65 -7.04 15.95 -5.19
N TYR A 66 -8.20 16.15 -5.79
CA TYR A 66 -9.00 15.06 -6.40
C TYR A 66 -8.32 14.39 -7.60
N PHE A 67 -7.50 15.13 -8.35
CA PHE A 67 -6.78 14.57 -9.50
C PHE A 67 -5.76 13.51 -9.07
N LEU A 68 -4.96 13.80 -8.04
CA LEU A 68 -4.03 12.80 -7.51
C LEU A 68 -4.78 11.59 -6.93
N SER A 69 -5.89 11.82 -6.23
CA SER A 69 -6.73 10.74 -5.70
C SER A 69 -7.28 9.84 -6.80
N PHE A 70 -7.70 10.42 -7.94
CA PHE A 70 -8.10 9.67 -9.12
C PHE A 70 -6.95 8.81 -9.65
N LEU A 71 -5.76 9.36 -9.81
CA LEU A 71 -4.60 8.62 -10.30
C LEU A 71 -4.18 7.47 -9.35
N VAL A 72 -4.24 7.70 -8.03
CA VAL A 72 -3.94 6.68 -7.02
C VAL A 72 -5.03 5.60 -6.97
N LYS A 73 -6.31 5.98 -7.01
CA LYS A 73 -7.45 5.06 -7.07
C LYS A 73 -7.33 4.06 -8.22
N TYR A 74 -6.94 4.54 -9.39
CA TYR A 74 -6.79 3.73 -10.59
C TYR A 74 -5.37 3.18 -10.79
N LEU A 75 -4.48 3.35 -9.80
CA LEU A 75 -3.10 2.83 -9.82
C LEU A 75 -2.28 3.32 -11.02
N LEU A 76 -2.67 4.45 -11.61
CA LEU A 76 -2.05 4.99 -12.84
C LEU A 76 -0.63 5.52 -12.61
N LEU A 77 -0.24 5.76 -11.37
CA LEU A 77 1.10 6.24 -11.00
C LEU A 77 2.07 5.13 -10.56
N ASN A 78 1.67 3.86 -10.66
CA ASN A 78 2.52 2.74 -10.27
C ASN A 78 3.85 2.69 -11.02
N PHE A 79 3.92 3.20 -12.25
CA PHE A 79 5.16 3.29 -13.00
C PHE A 79 6.23 4.18 -12.33
N LEU A 80 5.82 5.17 -11.52
CA LEU A 80 6.75 6.05 -10.79
C LEU A 80 7.45 5.31 -9.65
N GLY A 81 6.68 4.67 -8.80
CA GLY A 81 7.15 3.96 -7.61
C GLY A 81 7.65 2.55 -7.91
N LYS A 82 7.11 1.90 -8.93
CA LYS A 82 7.26 0.47 -9.21
C LYS A 82 7.07 -0.34 -7.93
N PRO A 83 5.85 -0.36 -7.37
CA PRO A 83 5.58 -1.08 -6.14
C PRO A 83 5.78 -2.58 -6.32
N ASP A 84 6.27 -3.23 -5.28
CA ASP A 84 6.46 -4.69 -5.23
C ASP A 84 5.15 -5.41 -4.87
N PHE A 85 4.21 -4.70 -4.24
CA PHE A 85 2.86 -5.17 -3.93
C PHE A 85 1.84 -4.02 -3.91
N ILE A 86 0.56 -4.36 -3.98
CA ILE A 86 -0.55 -3.40 -3.89
C ILE A 86 -1.35 -3.67 -2.62
N SER A 87 -1.41 -2.72 -1.70
CA SER A 87 -2.35 -2.75 -0.58
C SER A 87 -3.66 -2.09 -0.98
N TYR A 88 -4.73 -2.86 -1.16
CA TYR A 88 -6.01 -2.35 -1.65
C TYR A 88 -7.13 -2.54 -0.62
N CYS A 89 -8.02 -1.55 -0.50
CA CYS A 89 -9.19 -1.69 0.35
C CYS A 89 -10.05 -2.87 -0.11
N TYR A 90 -10.25 -3.89 0.72
CA TYR A 90 -10.98 -5.10 0.35
C TYR A 90 -12.44 -4.83 -0.06
N LYS A 91 -13.04 -3.72 0.42
CA LYS A 91 -14.40 -3.31 0.05
C LYS A 91 -14.49 -2.85 -1.42
N ASP A 92 -13.37 -2.43 -1.99
CA ASP A 92 -13.28 -1.87 -3.34
C ASP A 92 -12.64 -2.87 -4.34
N GLN A 93 -12.61 -4.14 -4.00
CA GLN A 93 -11.93 -5.22 -4.75
C GLN A 93 -12.45 -5.44 -6.18
N HIS A 94 -13.58 -4.83 -6.54
CA HIS A 94 -14.15 -4.90 -7.90
C HIS A 94 -13.67 -3.77 -8.81
N ASN A 95 -12.77 -2.89 -8.34
CA ASN A 95 -12.20 -1.84 -9.19
C ASN A 95 -11.38 -2.47 -10.32
N ILE A 96 -11.64 -2.02 -11.55
CA ILE A 96 -11.02 -2.60 -12.75
C ILE A 96 -9.48 -2.52 -12.72
N SER A 97 -8.91 -1.43 -12.23
CA SER A 97 -7.46 -1.27 -12.16
C SER A 97 -6.84 -2.21 -11.14
N PHE A 98 -7.52 -2.50 -10.03
CA PHE A 98 -7.11 -3.51 -9.08
C PHE A 98 -7.14 -4.91 -9.72
N LEU A 99 -8.22 -5.24 -10.45
CA LEU A 99 -8.34 -6.53 -11.14
C LEU A 99 -7.25 -6.71 -12.20
N LEU A 100 -6.89 -5.66 -12.94
CA LEU A 100 -5.78 -5.68 -13.88
C LEU A 100 -4.44 -5.98 -13.17
N GLN A 101 -4.16 -5.32 -12.03
CA GLN A 101 -2.95 -5.59 -11.26
C GLN A 101 -2.89 -7.03 -10.77
N LYS A 102 -4.00 -7.55 -10.25
CA LYS A 102 -4.08 -8.90 -9.72
C LYS A 102 -3.96 -9.97 -10.80
N TYR A 103 -4.75 -9.88 -11.86
CA TYR A 103 -4.91 -10.98 -12.82
C TYR A 103 -4.02 -10.87 -14.06
N ILE A 104 -3.71 -9.67 -14.52
CA ILE A 104 -2.89 -9.45 -15.71
C ILE A 104 -1.42 -9.26 -15.31
N TYR A 105 -1.14 -8.33 -14.40
CA TYR A 105 0.23 -8.06 -13.98
C TYR A 105 0.73 -9.02 -12.89
N LYS A 106 -0.18 -9.80 -12.28
CA LYS A 106 0.12 -10.76 -11.20
C LYS A 106 0.92 -10.14 -10.05
N THR A 107 0.65 -8.86 -9.77
CA THR A 107 1.26 -8.14 -8.66
C THR A 107 0.68 -8.68 -7.36
N PRO A 108 1.49 -9.01 -6.33
CA PRO A 108 0.98 -9.40 -5.01
C PRO A 108 0.00 -8.38 -4.45
N VAL A 109 -1.16 -8.82 -3.94
CA VAL A 109 -2.22 -7.96 -3.46
C VAL A 109 -2.53 -8.23 -1.99
N PHE A 110 -2.53 -7.17 -1.19
CA PHE A 110 -2.81 -7.20 0.25
C PHE A 110 -4.13 -6.49 0.54
N ALA A 111 -4.98 -7.13 1.36
CA ALA A 111 -6.23 -6.51 1.82
C ALA A 111 -5.98 -5.60 3.02
N TRP A 112 -6.61 -4.41 3.08
CA TRP A 112 -6.62 -3.55 4.25
C TRP A 112 -7.97 -2.85 4.45
N THR A 113 -8.34 -2.43 5.63
CA THR A 113 -7.97 -2.99 6.92
C THR A 113 -9.09 -3.90 7.36
N VAL A 114 -8.79 -5.16 7.57
CA VAL A 114 -9.77 -6.16 8.00
C VAL A 114 -9.90 -6.10 9.53
N ARG A 115 -11.13 -5.93 10.02
CA ARG A 115 -11.43 -5.74 11.46
C ARG A 115 -12.32 -6.81 12.05
N SER A 116 -12.48 -7.95 11.38
CA SER A 116 -13.20 -9.09 11.97
C SER A 116 -12.72 -10.41 11.40
N SER A 117 -12.75 -11.45 12.23
CA SER A 117 -12.38 -12.80 11.85
C SER A 117 -13.25 -13.36 10.72
N LEU A 118 -14.53 -12.95 10.64
CA LEU A 118 -15.44 -13.37 9.59
C LEU A 118 -15.00 -12.83 8.23
N VAL A 119 -14.66 -11.54 8.16
CA VAL A 119 -14.15 -10.90 6.93
C VAL A 119 -12.78 -11.48 6.57
N PHE A 120 -11.92 -11.72 7.55
CA PHE A 120 -10.62 -12.36 7.35
C PHE A 120 -10.78 -13.71 6.64
N LYS A 121 -11.65 -14.59 7.15
CA LYS A 121 -11.93 -15.90 6.53
C LYS A 121 -12.44 -15.78 5.10
N LYS A 122 -13.25 -14.78 4.78
CA LYS A 122 -13.75 -14.54 3.42
C LYS A 122 -12.65 -14.05 2.47
N GLN A 123 -11.72 -13.24 2.95
CA GLN A 123 -10.73 -12.56 2.10
C GLN A 123 -9.40 -13.33 1.98
N LYS A 124 -9.09 -14.27 2.90
CA LYS A 124 -7.80 -14.97 2.93
C LYS A 124 -7.45 -15.74 1.67
N ASN A 125 -8.43 -16.20 0.91
CA ASN A 125 -8.21 -16.94 -0.34
C ASN A 125 -8.23 -16.03 -1.57
N TYR A 126 -8.61 -14.75 -1.39
CA TYR A 126 -8.69 -13.80 -2.47
C TYR A 126 -7.47 -12.86 -2.53
N PHE A 127 -6.88 -12.54 -1.40
CA PHE A 127 -5.68 -11.71 -1.29
C PHE A 127 -4.48 -12.55 -0.86
N ASP A 128 -3.29 -12.17 -1.30
CA ASP A 128 -2.03 -12.86 -0.95
C ASP A 128 -1.63 -12.61 0.52
N SER A 129 -2.07 -11.48 1.09
CA SER A 129 -1.90 -11.16 2.50
C SER A 129 -3.01 -10.23 3.00
N ILE A 130 -3.18 -10.15 4.33
CA ILE A 130 -4.21 -9.33 4.97
C ILE A 130 -3.59 -8.49 6.08
N ILE A 131 -3.82 -7.19 5.99
CA ILE A 131 -3.53 -6.21 7.04
C ILE A 131 -4.79 -6.13 7.91
N PHE A 132 -4.66 -6.56 9.16
CA PHE A 132 -5.79 -6.63 10.09
C PHE A 132 -5.55 -5.75 11.33
N ASP A 133 -6.65 -5.38 11.98
CA ASP A 133 -6.71 -4.55 13.17
C ASP A 133 -7.86 -5.03 14.07
N SER A 134 -7.74 -4.82 15.38
CA SER A 134 -8.78 -5.07 16.40
C SER A 134 -9.14 -6.54 16.66
N PHE A 135 -8.41 -7.52 16.12
CA PHE A 135 -8.54 -8.94 16.45
C PHE A 135 -7.24 -9.69 16.14
N ILE A 136 -7.10 -10.88 16.70
CA ILE A 136 -5.99 -11.79 16.42
C ILE A 136 -6.55 -12.95 15.57
N PRO A 137 -6.06 -13.18 14.36
CA PRO A 137 -6.46 -14.34 13.56
C PRO A 137 -6.10 -15.64 14.27
N ALA A 138 -6.97 -16.64 14.19
CA ALA A 138 -6.62 -17.97 14.68
C ALA A 138 -5.43 -18.50 13.88
N LYS A 139 -4.46 -19.11 14.57
CA LYS A 139 -3.39 -19.84 13.91
C LYS A 139 -4.02 -21.06 13.21
N GLU A 140 -3.93 -21.09 11.90
CA GLU A 140 -4.20 -22.29 11.12
C GLU A 140 -2.84 -22.98 10.90
N TYR A 141 -2.74 -24.18 11.45
CA TYR A 141 -1.59 -25.07 11.26
C TYR A 141 -1.80 -25.88 9.98
#